data_66ca5ead432633f807516a0b7fa75ba6
#
_entry.id   66ca5ead432633f807516a0b7fa75ba6
#
_cell.length_a   1.000
_cell.length_b   1.000
_cell.length_c   1.000
_cell.angle_alpha   90.00
_cell.angle_beta   90.00
_cell.angle_gamma   90.00
#
_symmetry.space_group_name_H-M   'P 1'
#
loop_
_entity.id
_entity.type
_entity.pdbx_description
1 polymer ?
#
loop_
_entity_poly.entity_id
_entity_poly.type
_entity_poly.pdbx_seq_one_letter_code
_entity_poly.pdbx_strand_id
1 'polypeptide(L)'
;MSFVGAAVAGIASPLFFAILLSACLVIAVMRTLFPPGRLFPIAFASLLAVYAAIFSLFLEEIFRGIDDAVLVVGFCLPIAFFVIGCGLRRDQIRALVAHPTIRSEQRVLRAAAWLVPVFLIGATVVVLSHAFGPFLNPDLVFLGAMALIGLIVLGVSRDVAIFLVDAGLLFKEFFRRISRLVIPAFAFVTFYSLIVILFASAYRLISVYTSQPHFRVAEALRGLTFSEAIYFSIGTISTVGYGDIIPYSNLARVLSSVEVFFGVMLLLFGVSELLEYARERRQDRPHKN
;
A
#
# COMPACT_ATOMS: atom_id res chain seq x y z
N MET A 1 -7.87 -3.34 3.75
CA MET A 1 -9.14 -2.73 3.36
C MET A 1 -9.78 -1.91 4.47
N SER A 2 -9.98 -2.44 5.69
CA SER A 2 -10.59 -1.68 6.81
C SER A 2 -9.83 -0.41 7.19
N PHE A 3 -8.49 -0.42 7.23
CA PHE A 3 -7.70 0.79 7.50
C PHE A 3 -7.86 1.87 6.43
N VAL A 4 -7.84 1.48 5.14
CA VAL A 4 -8.04 2.43 4.03
C VAL A 4 -9.46 3.01 4.09
N GLY A 5 -10.47 2.17 4.30
CA GLY A 5 -11.85 2.64 4.44
C GLY A 5 -12.04 3.61 5.63
N ALA A 6 -11.41 3.32 6.78
CA ALA A 6 -11.45 4.19 7.95
C ALA A 6 -10.73 5.54 7.73
N ALA A 7 -9.61 5.52 7.01
CA ALA A 7 -8.85 6.73 6.67
C ALA A 7 -9.59 7.60 5.66
N VAL A 8 -10.30 6.97 4.71
CA VAL A 8 -11.02 7.64 3.62
C VAL A 8 -12.33 8.28 4.08
N ALA A 9 -13.08 7.60 4.93
CA ALA A 9 -14.47 7.96 5.18
C ALA A 9 -14.84 8.14 6.68
N GLY A 10 -13.89 7.87 7.59
CA GLY A 10 -14.18 7.75 9.02
C GLY A 10 -14.88 6.42 9.37
N ILE A 11 -14.65 5.93 10.58
CA ILE A 11 -15.03 4.56 11.01
C ILE A 11 -16.56 4.32 11.02
N ALA A 12 -17.38 5.36 11.11
CA ALA A 12 -18.83 5.26 11.26
C ALA A 12 -19.62 5.79 10.03
N SER A 13 -18.96 6.10 8.92
CA SER A 13 -19.65 6.66 7.76
C SER A 13 -20.33 5.60 6.89
N PRO A 14 -21.44 5.92 6.21
CA PRO A 14 -22.08 5.04 5.25
C PRO A 14 -21.12 4.55 4.14
N LEU A 15 -20.20 5.41 3.72
CA LEU A 15 -19.18 5.10 2.71
C LEU A 15 -18.19 4.01 3.19
N PHE A 16 -17.81 4.02 4.47
CA PHE A 16 -16.97 2.97 5.04
C PHE A 16 -17.61 1.57 4.91
N PHE A 17 -18.89 1.48 5.28
CA PHE A 17 -19.64 0.22 5.14
C PHE A 17 -19.81 -0.18 3.67
N ALA A 18 -20.02 0.77 2.77
CA ALA A 18 -20.10 0.51 1.34
C ALA A 18 -18.79 -0.04 0.77
N ILE A 19 -17.62 0.50 1.19
CA ILE A 19 -16.30 -0.01 0.81
C ILE A 19 -16.11 -1.45 1.28
N LEU A 20 -16.43 -1.75 2.53
CA LEU A 20 -16.28 -3.10 3.08
C LEU A 20 -17.25 -4.09 2.42
N LEU A 21 -18.51 -3.71 2.30
CA LEU A 21 -19.54 -4.56 1.70
C LEU A 21 -19.24 -4.86 0.23
N SER A 22 -18.85 -3.84 -0.54
CA SER A 22 -18.46 -4.01 -1.95
C SER A 22 -17.22 -4.93 -2.08
N ALA A 23 -16.23 -4.77 -1.21
CA ALA A 23 -15.06 -5.66 -1.18
C ALA A 23 -15.45 -7.12 -0.91
N CYS A 24 -16.26 -7.37 0.12
CA CYS A 24 -16.73 -8.70 0.47
C CYS A 24 -17.57 -9.30 -0.67
N LEU A 25 -18.51 -8.53 -1.21
CA LEU A 25 -19.40 -8.97 -2.29
C LEU A 25 -18.60 -9.36 -3.54
N VAL A 26 -17.70 -8.48 -3.98
CA VAL A 26 -16.89 -8.74 -5.18
C VAL A 26 -15.97 -9.93 -4.98
N ILE A 27 -15.30 -10.05 -3.82
CA ILE A 27 -14.48 -11.22 -3.49
C ILE A 27 -15.33 -12.50 -3.55
N ALA A 28 -16.53 -12.50 -3.00
CA ALA A 28 -17.45 -13.65 -3.04
C ALA A 28 -17.83 -13.98 -4.49
N VAL A 29 -18.28 -12.99 -5.26
CA VAL A 29 -18.66 -13.17 -6.67
C VAL A 29 -17.49 -13.65 -7.52
N MET A 30 -16.30 -13.08 -7.35
CA MET A 30 -15.11 -13.48 -8.11
C MET A 30 -14.64 -14.90 -7.76
N ARG A 31 -14.80 -15.34 -6.51
CA ARG A 31 -14.55 -16.75 -6.12
C ARG A 31 -15.49 -17.74 -6.78
N THR A 32 -16.76 -17.37 -6.94
CA THR A 32 -17.75 -18.23 -7.62
C THR A 32 -17.56 -18.23 -9.13
N LEU A 33 -17.21 -17.10 -9.72
CA LEU A 33 -16.98 -16.99 -11.15
C LEU A 33 -15.65 -17.64 -11.59
N PHE A 34 -14.59 -17.53 -10.76
CA PHE A 34 -13.22 -17.94 -11.10
C PHE A 34 -12.56 -18.82 -10.02
N PRO A 35 -13.05 -20.07 -9.78
CA PRO A 35 -12.57 -20.93 -8.69
C PRO A 35 -11.04 -21.19 -8.67
N PRO A 36 -10.32 -21.33 -9.82
CA PRO A 36 -8.89 -21.62 -9.81
C PRO A 36 -8.00 -20.41 -9.43
N GLY A 37 -8.55 -19.21 -9.43
CA GLY A 37 -7.80 -17.96 -9.23
C GLY A 37 -7.65 -17.54 -7.77
N ARG A 38 -7.00 -18.33 -6.89
CA ARG A 38 -6.85 -18.01 -5.44
C ARG A 38 -6.24 -16.62 -5.16
N LEU A 39 -5.47 -16.06 -6.06
CA LEU A 39 -4.79 -14.75 -5.89
C LEU A 39 -5.57 -13.58 -6.50
N PHE A 40 -6.55 -13.86 -7.35
CA PHE A 40 -7.40 -12.85 -7.96
C PHE A 40 -8.11 -11.96 -6.91
N PRO A 41 -8.65 -12.50 -5.79
CA PRO A 41 -9.24 -11.69 -4.74
C PRO A 41 -8.27 -10.72 -4.07
N ILE A 42 -6.99 -11.08 -3.93
CA ILE A 42 -5.95 -10.23 -3.32
C ILE A 42 -5.63 -9.06 -4.25
N ALA A 43 -5.38 -9.33 -5.54
CA ALA A 43 -5.12 -8.31 -6.54
C ALA A 43 -6.33 -7.36 -6.68
N PHE A 44 -7.55 -7.89 -6.65
CA PHE A 44 -8.77 -7.09 -6.68
C PHE A 44 -8.91 -6.21 -5.42
N ALA A 45 -8.66 -6.74 -4.23
CA ALA A 45 -8.71 -5.97 -2.99
C ALA A 45 -7.71 -4.81 -3.02
N SER A 46 -6.51 -5.01 -3.59
CA SER A 46 -5.52 -3.95 -3.77
C SER A 46 -6.00 -2.87 -4.74
N LEU A 47 -6.60 -3.26 -5.87
CA LEU A 47 -7.17 -2.32 -6.83
C LEU A 47 -8.33 -1.52 -6.21
N LEU A 48 -9.20 -2.17 -5.45
CA LEU A 48 -10.31 -1.51 -4.77
C LEU A 48 -9.82 -0.52 -3.70
N ALA A 49 -8.71 -0.84 -3.01
CA ALA A 49 -8.09 0.11 -2.07
C ALA A 49 -7.58 1.37 -2.78
N VAL A 50 -6.91 1.20 -3.93
CA VAL A 50 -6.45 2.32 -4.76
C VAL A 50 -7.65 3.12 -5.29
N TYR A 51 -8.69 2.45 -5.77
CA TYR A 51 -9.93 3.10 -6.22
C TYR A 51 -10.58 3.92 -5.09
N ALA A 52 -10.71 3.36 -3.88
CA ALA A 52 -11.27 4.06 -2.74
C ALA A 52 -10.44 5.31 -2.37
N ALA A 53 -9.11 5.23 -2.40
CA ALA A 53 -8.24 6.36 -2.12
C ALA A 53 -8.36 7.46 -3.19
N ILE A 54 -8.37 7.11 -4.47
CA ILE A 54 -8.58 8.07 -5.57
C ILE A 54 -9.96 8.70 -5.48
N PHE A 55 -10.99 7.91 -5.21
CA PHE A 55 -12.36 8.38 -5.04
C PHE A 55 -12.47 9.42 -3.91
N SER A 56 -11.81 9.17 -2.77
CA SER A 56 -11.77 10.12 -1.66
C SER A 56 -11.10 11.44 -2.03
N LEU A 57 -9.96 11.40 -2.72
CA LEU A 57 -9.29 12.61 -3.20
C LEU A 57 -10.19 13.44 -4.12
N PHE A 58 -10.92 12.79 -5.01
CA PHE A 58 -11.89 13.48 -5.89
C PHE A 58 -13.03 14.13 -5.11
N LEU A 59 -13.54 13.46 -4.06
CA LEU A 59 -14.61 14.01 -3.23
C LEU A 59 -14.16 15.25 -2.46
N GLU A 60 -12.99 15.22 -1.83
CA GLU A 60 -12.47 16.32 -1.03
C GLU A 60 -12.25 17.59 -1.84
N GLU A 61 -11.77 17.44 -3.10
CA GLU A 61 -11.39 18.56 -3.94
C GLU A 61 -12.56 19.12 -4.79
N ILE A 62 -13.46 18.25 -5.28
CA ILE A 62 -14.40 18.62 -6.34
C ILE A 62 -15.85 18.67 -5.86
N PHE A 63 -16.25 17.75 -5.01
CA PHE A 63 -17.65 17.52 -4.68
C PHE A 63 -17.92 17.70 -3.18
N ARG A 64 -17.85 18.94 -2.70
CA ARG A 64 -18.21 19.27 -1.32
C ARG A 64 -19.74 19.37 -1.17
N GLY A 65 -20.29 18.62 -0.20
CA GLY A 65 -21.72 18.75 0.17
C GLY A 65 -22.68 17.85 -0.59
N ILE A 66 -22.21 16.76 -1.21
CA ILE A 66 -23.05 15.72 -1.80
C ILE A 66 -23.68 14.88 -0.68
N ASP A 67 -24.93 14.44 -0.90
CA ASP A 67 -25.63 13.54 0.01
C ASP A 67 -24.91 12.19 0.14
N ASP A 68 -24.82 11.68 1.38
CA ASP A 68 -24.17 10.41 1.69
C ASP A 68 -24.72 9.22 0.89
N ALA A 69 -26.01 9.20 0.62
CA ALA A 69 -26.64 8.16 -0.20
C ALA A 69 -26.16 8.22 -1.65
N VAL A 70 -25.99 9.40 -2.21
CA VAL A 70 -25.49 9.65 -3.57
C VAL A 70 -24.03 9.24 -3.66
N LEU A 71 -23.23 9.52 -2.63
CA LEU A 71 -21.83 9.10 -2.54
C LEU A 71 -21.69 7.58 -2.58
N VAL A 72 -22.50 6.87 -1.79
CA VAL A 72 -22.48 5.41 -1.75
C VAL A 72 -22.86 4.81 -3.10
N VAL A 73 -23.91 5.33 -3.74
CA VAL A 73 -24.34 4.86 -5.06
C VAL A 73 -23.25 5.13 -6.10
N GLY A 74 -22.68 6.33 -6.13
CA GLY A 74 -21.61 6.69 -7.06
C GLY A 74 -20.37 5.83 -6.88
N PHE A 75 -19.96 5.53 -5.63
CA PHE A 75 -18.85 4.62 -5.35
C PHE A 75 -19.10 3.21 -5.87
N CYS A 76 -20.31 2.68 -5.67
CA CYS A 76 -20.65 1.31 -6.07
C CYS A 76 -20.85 1.14 -7.58
N LEU A 77 -21.16 2.19 -8.32
CA LEU A 77 -21.53 2.14 -9.73
C LEU A 77 -20.44 1.53 -10.62
N PRO A 78 -19.19 2.03 -10.66
CA PRO A 78 -18.13 1.44 -11.47
C PRO A 78 -17.79 0.00 -11.07
N ILE A 79 -17.93 -0.33 -9.78
CA ILE A 79 -17.70 -1.69 -9.26
C ILE A 79 -18.79 -2.64 -9.79
N ALA A 80 -20.05 -2.24 -9.78
CA ALA A 80 -21.15 -3.01 -10.30
C ALA A 80 -20.99 -3.27 -11.81
N PHE A 81 -20.63 -2.25 -12.58
CA PHE A 81 -20.36 -2.37 -14.01
C PHE A 81 -19.18 -3.30 -14.30
N PHE A 82 -18.13 -3.27 -13.48
CA PHE A 82 -17.02 -4.21 -13.59
C PHE A 82 -17.48 -5.66 -13.37
N VAL A 83 -18.25 -5.92 -12.31
CA VAL A 83 -18.77 -7.26 -11.99
C VAL A 83 -19.68 -7.79 -13.11
N ILE A 84 -20.56 -6.94 -13.62
CA ILE A 84 -21.43 -7.29 -14.77
C ILE A 84 -20.58 -7.60 -15.99
N GLY A 85 -19.57 -6.79 -16.32
CA GLY A 85 -18.67 -7.01 -17.43
C GLY A 85 -17.86 -8.31 -17.32
N CYS A 86 -17.40 -8.65 -16.12
CA CYS A 86 -16.76 -9.94 -15.85
C CYS A 86 -17.72 -11.11 -16.01
N GLY A 87 -18.97 -10.96 -15.56
CA GLY A 87 -20.02 -11.98 -15.73
C GLY A 87 -20.36 -12.25 -17.20
N LEU A 88 -20.52 -11.18 -18.01
CA LEU A 88 -20.78 -11.28 -19.45
C LEU A 88 -19.65 -11.96 -20.23
N ARG A 89 -18.39 -11.81 -19.76
CA ARG A 89 -17.20 -12.33 -20.41
C ARG A 89 -16.55 -13.49 -19.65
N ARG A 90 -17.31 -14.14 -18.77
CA ARG A 90 -16.81 -15.18 -17.84
C ARG A 90 -16.00 -16.29 -18.51
N ASP A 91 -16.44 -16.78 -19.67
CA ASP A 91 -15.81 -17.91 -20.34
C ASP A 91 -14.45 -17.52 -20.92
N GLN A 92 -14.33 -16.29 -21.45
CA GLN A 92 -13.07 -15.75 -21.94
C GLN A 92 -12.06 -15.56 -20.79
N ILE A 93 -12.54 -15.03 -19.65
CA ILE A 93 -11.69 -14.79 -18.47
C ILE A 93 -11.30 -16.12 -17.82
N ARG A 94 -12.20 -17.10 -17.73
CA ARG A 94 -11.89 -18.45 -17.22
C ARG A 94 -10.80 -19.15 -18.01
N ALA A 95 -10.82 -19.08 -19.34
CA ALA A 95 -9.78 -19.65 -20.20
C ALA A 95 -8.41 -19.01 -19.91
N LEU A 96 -8.37 -17.71 -19.61
CA LEU A 96 -7.16 -16.98 -19.26
C LEU A 96 -6.62 -17.32 -17.86
N VAL A 97 -7.52 -17.51 -16.89
CA VAL A 97 -7.17 -17.89 -15.50
C VAL A 97 -6.70 -19.35 -15.42
N ALA A 98 -7.23 -20.24 -16.28
CA ALA A 98 -6.85 -21.66 -16.32
C ALA A 98 -5.42 -21.87 -16.82
N HIS A 99 -4.93 -21.03 -17.76
CA HIS A 99 -3.58 -21.10 -18.33
C HIS A 99 -2.82 -19.78 -18.12
N PRO A 100 -2.42 -19.47 -16.88
CA PRO A 100 -1.78 -18.22 -16.56
C PRO A 100 -0.33 -18.24 -17.09
N THR A 101 -0.06 -17.47 -18.13
CA THR A 101 1.29 -17.19 -18.63
C THR A 101 1.65 -15.75 -18.35
N ILE A 102 2.82 -15.51 -17.74
CA ILE A 102 3.35 -14.15 -17.56
C ILE A 102 3.51 -13.53 -18.94
N ARG A 103 2.78 -12.47 -19.20
CA ARG A 103 2.76 -11.80 -20.51
C ARG A 103 3.84 -10.73 -20.58
N SER A 104 4.26 -10.39 -21.82
CA SER A 104 5.30 -9.39 -22.06
C SER A 104 4.88 -7.99 -21.52
N GLU A 105 5.87 -7.20 -21.09
CA GLU A 105 5.69 -5.82 -20.54
C GLU A 105 4.80 -4.93 -21.41
N GLN A 106 4.91 -5.04 -22.73
CA GLN A 106 4.07 -4.27 -23.68
C GLN A 106 2.56 -4.54 -23.56
N ARG A 107 2.15 -5.71 -23.05
CA ARG A 107 0.74 -6.01 -22.83
C ARG A 107 0.24 -5.42 -21.54
N VAL A 108 1.07 -5.33 -20.51
CA VAL A 108 0.73 -4.67 -19.24
C VAL A 108 0.47 -3.19 -19.46
N LEU A 109 1.33 -2.51 -20.24
CA LEU A 109 1.14 -1.09 -20.60
C LEU A 109 -0.14 -0.87 -21.42
N ARG A 110 -0.45 -1.74 -22.38
CA ARG A 110 -1.73 -1.68 -23.11
C ARG A 110 -2.93 -1.96 -22.23
N ALA A 111 -2.82 -2.90 -21.28
CA ALA A 111 -3.87 -3.16 -20.31
C ALA A 111 -4.12 -1.98 -19.36
N ALA A 112 -3.14 -1.10 -19.14
CA ALA A 112 -3.28 0.12 -18.34
C ALA A 112 -3.82 1.34 -19.14
N ALA A 113 -3.89 1.25 -20.46
CA ALA A 113 -4.33 2.37 -21.32
C ALA A 113 -5.78 2.84 -21.04
N TRP A 114 -6.61 1.97 -20.45
CA TRP A 114 -7.96 2.35 -20.02
C TRP A 114 -8.00 3.40 -18.89
N LEU A 115 -6.89 3.57 -18.17
CA LEU A 115 -6.79 4.62 -17.15
C LEU A 115 -6.84 6.02 -17.78
N VAL A 116 -6.35 6.18 -19.01
CA VAL A 116 -6.32 7.48 -19.70
C VAL A 116 -7.73 8.08 -19.85
N PRO A 117 -8.74 7.39 -20.42
CA PRO A 117 -10.08 7.95 -20.51
C PRO A 117 -10.73 8.19 -19.14
N VAL A 118 -10.42 7.38 -18.12
CA VAL A 118 -10.91 7.62 -16.76
C VAL A 118 -10.34 8.92 -16.18
N PHE A 119 -9.02 9.14 -16.35
CA PHE A 119 -8.40 10.42 -15.96
C PHE A 119 -8.96 11.62 -16.73
N LEU A 120 -9.21 11.47 -18.03
CA LEU A 120 -9.81 12.51 -18.86
C LEU A 120 -11.22 12.89 -18.37
N ILE A 121 -12.04 11.91 -17.97
CA ILE A 121 -13.37 12.19 -17.39
C ILE A 121 -13.20 12.97 -16.09
N GLY A 122 -12.31 12.52 -15.19
CA GLY A 122 -12.02 13.24 -13.94
C GLY A 122 -11.63 14.69 -14.21
N ALA A 123 -10.67 14.92 -15.10
CA ALA A 123 -10.23 16.27 -15.48
C ALA A 123 -11.37 17.10 -16.09
N THR A 124 -12.20 16.51 -16.97
CA THR A 124 -13.34 17.19 -17.58
C THR A 124 -14.36 17.60 -16.52
N VAL A 125 -14.65 16.72 -15.55
CA VAL A 125 -15.58 17.03 -14.46
C VAL A 125 -15.06 18.17 -13.59
N VAL A 126 -13.74 18.19 -13.28
CA VAL A 126 -13.10 19.31 -12.57
C VAL A 126 -13.32 20.63 -13.30
N VAL A 127 -13.00 20.67 -14.60
CA VAL A 127 -13.15 21.87 -15.42
C VAL A 127 -14.61 22.30 -15.50
N LEU A 128 -15.52 21.35 -15.70
CA LEU A 128 -16.96 21.63 -15.83
C LEU A 128 -17.54 22.16 -14.52
N SER A 129 -17.18 21.60 -13.38
CA SER A 129 -17.62 22.03 -12.06
C SER A 129 -17.14 23.44 -11.72
N HIS A 130 -15.93 23.83 -12.15
CA HIS A 130 -15.43 25.19 -11.99
C HIS A 130 -16.10 26.20 -12.93
N ALA A 131 -16.38 25.81 -14.18
CA ALA A 131 -16.94 26.69 -15.18
C ALA A 131 -18.47 26.90 -15.03
N PHE A 132 -19.18 25.84 -14.65
CA PHE A 132 -20.66 25.81 -14.66
C PHE A 132 -21.29 25.40 -13.33
N GLY A 133 -20.50 25.30 -12.26
CA GLY A 133 -20.92 24.83 -10.92
C GLY A 133 -22.21 25.49 -10.39
N PRO A 134 -22.42 26.80 -10.56
CA PRO A 134 -23.65 27.47 -10.09
C PRO A 134 -24.95 27.04 -10.80
N PHE A 135 -24.84 26.43 -11.96
CA PHE A 135 -26.00 26.08 -12.83
C PHE A 135 -26.31 24.59 -12.86
N LEU A 136 -25.44 23.73 -12.31
CA LEU A 136 -25.57 22.28 -12.37
C LEU A 136 -25.85 21.71 -10.98
N ASN A 137 -26.79 20.78 -10.90
CA ASN A 137 -26.99 20.01 -9.68
C ASN A 137 -25.76 19.10 -9.47
N PRO A 138 -24.99 19.27 -8.37
CA PRO A 138 -23.73 18.52 -8.14
C PRO A 138 -23.95 17.02 -8.06
N ASP A 139 -25.09 16.57 -7.50
CA ASP A 139 -25.42 15.15 -7.38
C ASP A 139 -25.59 14.46 -8.74
N LEU A 140 -26.27 15.14 -9.68
CA LEU A 140 -26.47 14.63 -11.03
C LEU A 140 -25.18 14.60 -11.84
N VAL A 141 -24.33 15.61 -11.72
CA VAL A 141 -23.03 15.66 -12.38
C VAL A 141 -22.15 14.54 -11.88
N PHE A 142 -22.11 14.34 -10.57
CA PHE A 142 -21.36 13.28 -9.92
C PHE A 142 -21.84 11.89 -10.37
N LEU A 143 -23.12 11.59 -10.29
CA LEU A 143 -23.69 10.31 -10.74
C LEU A 143 -23.46 10.07 -12.23
N GLY A 144 -23.61 11.12 -13.05
CA GLY A 144 -23.34 11.04 -14.49
C GLY A 144 -21.87 10.69 -14.79
N ALA A 145 -20.94 11.33 -14.08
CA ALA A 145 -19.51 11.01 -14.19
C ALA A 145 -19.20 9.56 -13.76
N MET A 146 -19.75 9.11 -12.62
CA MET A 146 -19.56 7.74 -12.14
C MET A 146 -20.20 6.71 -13.07
N ALA A 147 -21.36 7.00 -13.66
CA ALA A 147 -21.99 6.14 -14.66
C ALA A 147 -21.14 6.04 -15.94
N LEU A 148 -20.58 7.15 -16.42
CA LEU A 148 -19.70 7.17 -17.58
C LEU A 148 -18.41 6.38 -17.34
N ILE A 149 -17.78 6.57 -16.18
CA ILE A 149 -16.62 5.74 -15.74
C ILE A 149 -17.03 4.27 -15.70
N GLY A 150 -18.19 3.96 -15.13
CA GLY A 150 -18.73 2.60 -15.08
C GLY A 150 -18.90 1.97 -16.46
N LEU A 151 -19.44 2.70 -17.45
CA LEU A 151 -19.57 2.23 -18.83
C LEU A 151 -18.19 1.94 -19.48
N ILE A 152 -17.20 2.78 -19.24
CA ILE A 152 -15.82 2.51 -19.71
C ILE A 152 -15.30 1.23 -19.06
N VAL A 153 -15.45 1.10 -17.74
CA VAL A 153 -15.01 -0.10 -16.98
C VAL A 153 -15.73 -1.36 -17.47
N LEU A 154 -17.01 -1.29 -17.79
CA LEU A 154 -17.77 -2.36 -18.43
C LEU A 154 -17.13 -2.78 -19.77
N GLY A 155 -16.80 -1.79 -20.61
CA GLY A 155 -16.16 -2.02 -21.91
C GLY A 155 -14.81 -2.73 -21.79
N VAL A 156 -13.98 -2.29 -20.86
CA VAL A 156 -12.61 -2.79 -20.65
C VAL A 156 -12.48 -3.86 -19.57
N SER A 157 -13.62 -4.37 -19.03
CA SER A 157 -13.65 -5.33 -17.92
C SER A 157 -12.77 -6.57 -18.15
N ARG A 158 -12.63 -7.03 -19.41
CA ARG A 158 -11.73 -8.13 -19.78
C ARG A 158 -10.27 -7.76 -19.56
N ASP A 159 -9.86 -6.57 -19.99
CA ASP A 159 -8.46 -6.13 -19.89
C ASP A 159 -8.08 -5.85 -18.43
N VAL A 160 -9.01 -5.29 -17.65
CA VAL A 160 -8.86 -5.13 -16.19
C VAL A 160 -8.75 -6.50 -15.51
N ALA A 161 -9.57 -7.48 -15.88
CA ALA A 161 -9.49 -8.82 -15.33
C ALA A 161 -8.15 -9.51 -15.67
N ILE A 162 -7.65 -9.35 -16.90
CA ILE A 162 -6.33 -9.83 -17.32
C ILE A 162 -5.23 -9.18 -16.47
N PHE A 163 -5.28 -7.86 -16.32
CA PHE A 163 -4.32 -7.13 -15.49
C PHE A 163 -4.31 -7.63 -14.04
N LEU A 164 -5.49 -7.90 -13.46
CA LEU A 164 -5.61 -8.46 -12.11
C LEU A 164 -5.02 -9.86 -11.99
N VAL A 165 -5.20 -10.71 -13.01
CA VAL A 165 -4.59 -12.05 -13.04
C VAL A 165 -3.07 -11.93 -13.11
N ASP A 166 -2.55 -11.09 -14.00
CA ASP A 166 -1.11 -10.88 -14.15
C ASP A 166 -0.51 -10.27 -12.86
N ALA A 167 -1.17 -9.29 -12.24
CA ALA A 167 -0.78 -8.74 -10.95
C ALA A 167 -0.78 -9.82 -9.85
N GLY A 168 -1.82 -10.66 -9.79
CA GLY A 168 -1.90 -11.78 -8.85
C GLY A 168 -0.74 -12.79 -9.02
N LEU A 169 -0.34 -13.07 -10.26
CA LEU A 169 0.81 -13.93 -10.56
C LEU A 169 2.14 -13.29 -10.13
N LEU A 170 2.30 -11.98 -10.35
CA LEU A 170 3.46 -11.23 -9.87
C LEU A 170 3.54 -11.24 -8.34
N PHE A 171 2.42 -11.05 -7.64
CA PHE A 171 2.37 -11.18 -6.18
C PHE A 171 2.76 -12.59 -5.71
N LYS A 172 2.25 -13.64 -6.38
CA LYS A 172 2.62 -15.03 -6.05
C LYS A 172 4.12 -15.28 -6.19
N GLU A 173 4.70 -14.82 -7.30
CA GLU A 173 6.13 -14.97 -7.53
C GLU A 173 6.94 -14.19 -6.52
N PHE A 174 6.52 -12.95 -6.19
CA PHE A 174 7.12 -12.11 -5.18
C PHE A 174 7.08 -12.79 -3.79
N PHE A 175 5.91 -13.23 -3.33
CA PHE A 175 5.78 -13.93 -2.04
C PHE A 175 6.56 -15.24 -2.02
N ARG A 176 6.60 -15.98 -3.13
CA ARG A 176 7.43 -17.19 -3.24
C ARG A 176 8.93 -16.89 -3.12
N ARG A 177 9.38 -15.75 -3.63
CA ARG A 177 10.78 -15.31 -3.48
C ARG A 177 11.06 -14.85 -2.07
N ILE A 178 10.18 -14.04 -1.49
CA ILE A 178 10.34 -13.54 -0.11
C ILE A 178 10.28 -14.68 0.91
N SER A 179 9.37 -15.65 0.76
CA SER A 179 9.27 -16.76 1.72
C SER A 179 10.57 -17.56 1.86
N ARG A 180 11.45 -17.49 0.88
CA ARG A 180 12.80 -18.10 0.96
C ARG A 180 13.79 -17.29 1.79
N LEU A 181 13.52 -16.00 1.95
CA LEU A 181 14.36 -15.07 2.70
C LEU A 181 13.88 -14.88 4.15
N VAL A 182 12.82 -15.58 4.56
CA VAL A 182 12.21 -15.39 5.89
C VAL A 182 13.20 -15.68 7.00
N ILE A 183 13.99 -16.76 6.90
CA ILE A 183 14.96 -17.13 7.95
C ILE A 183 16.05 -16.07 8.12
N PRO A 184 16.82 -15.68 7.08
CA PRO A 184 17.83 -14.63 7.23
C PRO A 184 17.23 -13.27 7.56
N ALA A 185 16.04 -12.95 7.04
CA ALA A 185 15.35 -11.71 7.38
C ALA A 185 14.92 -11.68 8.86
N PHE A 186 14.44 -12.81 9.39
CA PHE A 186 14.09 -12.92 10.82
C PHE A 186 15.31 -12.74 11.71
N ALA A 187 16.43 -13.37 11.37
CA ALA A 187 17.69 -13.19 12.09
C ALA A 187 18.12 -11.72 12.08
N PHE A 188 18.12 -11.08 10.90
CA PHE A 188 18.43 -9.66 10.76
C PHE A 188 17.55 -8.77 11.66
N VAL A 189 16.22 -8.94 11.59
CA VAL A 189 15.26 -8.15 12.39
C VAL A 189 15.46 -8.39 13.88
N THR A 190 15.79 -9.62 14.28
CA THR A 190 16.07 -9.93 15.68
C THR A 190 17.31 -9.19 16.19
N PHE A 191 18.43 -9.26 15.48
CA PHE A 191 19.65 -8.52 15.85
C PHE A 191 19.45 -7.02 15.83
N TYR A 192 18.74 -6.49 14.81
CA TYR A 192 18.39 -5.09 14.73
C TYR A 192 17.59 -4.66 15.96
N SER A 193 16.56 -5.41 16.34
CA SER A 193 15.72 -5.10 17.51
C SER A 193 16.51 -5.16 18.81
N LEU A 194 17.43 -6.12 18.96
CA LEU A 194 18.30 -6.21 20.13
C LEU A 194 19.22 -5.00 20.27
N ILE A 195 19.83 -4.54 19.17
CA ILE A 195 20.68 -3.35 19.17
C ILE A 195 19.84 -2.11 19.54
N VAL A 196 18.67 -1.93 18.94
CA VAL A 196 17.77 -0.82 19.26
C VAL A 196 17.40 -0.81 20.74
N ILE A 197 17.00 -1.94 21.31
CA ILE A 197 16.62 -2.03 22.73
C ILE A 197 17.83 -1.75 23.63
N LEU A 198 19.01 -2.25 23.27
CA LEU A 198 20.24 -2.03 24.05
C LEU A 198 20.60 -0.54 24.10
N PHE A 199 20.66 0.12 22.96
CA PHE A 199 20.99 1.56 22.88
C PHE A 199 19.88 2.44 23.45
N ALA A 200 18.60 2.14 23.21
CA ALA A 200 17.49 2.85 23.85
C ALA A 200 17.57 2.75 25.38
N SER A 201 17.92 1.56 25.92
CA SER A 201 18.13 1.39 27.36
C SER A 201 19.32 2.20 27.85
N ALA A 202 20.44 2.23 27.12
CA ALA A 202 21.60 3.05 27.46
C ALA A 202 21.24 4.57 27.47
N TYR A 203 20.52 5.06 26.45
CA TYR A 203 20.07 6.44 26.40
C TYR A 203 19.12 6.80 27.54
N ARG A 204 18.23 5.87 27.91
CA ARG A 204 17.36 6.07 29.06
C ARG A 204 18.14 6.08 30.37
N LEU A 205 19.10 5.18 30.54
CA LEU A 205 19.94 5.12 31.75
C LEU A 205 20.73 6.41 31.95
N ILE A 206 21.43 6.90 30.92
CA ILE A 206 22.15 8.20 31.05
C ILE A 206 21.21 9.37 31.31
N SER A 207 19.98 9.32 30.80
CA SER A 207 18.98 10.36 31.05
C SER A 207 18.42 10.35 32.48
N VAL A 208 18.42 9.20 33.16
CA VAL A 208 17.87 9.05 34.52
C VAL A 208 18.93 9.21 35.59
N TYR A 209 20.12 8.60 35.39
CA TYR A 209 21.13 8.50 36.43
C TYR A 209 22.19 9.61 36.41
N THR A 210 22.09 10.54 35.46
CA THR A 210 23.00 11.70 35.43
C THR A 210 22.22 12.99 35.66
N SER A 211 22.86 13.93 36.37
CA SER A 211 22.25 15.22 36.69
C SER A 211 22.27 16.21 35.53
N GLN A 212 23.02 15.91 34.47
CA GLN A 212 23.14 16.80 33.30
C GLN A 212 22.24 16.31 32.15
N PRO A 213 21.57 17.19 31.41
CA PRO A 213 20.80 16.80 30.25
C PRO A 213 21.72 16.36 29.10
N HIS A 214 21.47 15.19 28.56
CA HIS A 214 22.24 14.59 27.47
C HIS A 214 21.62 14.78 26.08
N PHE A 215 20.36 15.15 26.04
CA PHE A 215 19.59 15.30 24.81
C PHE A 215 18.87 16.63 24.74
N ARG A 216 18.71 17.15 23.53
CA ARG A 216 17.78 18.22 23.21
C ARG A 216 16.59 17.61 22.47
N VAL A 217 15.39 17.79 23.03
CA VAL A 217 14.14 17.33 22.45
C VAL A 217 13.35 18.57 22.05
N ALA A 218 13.16 18.77 20.75
CA ALA A 218 12.71 20.04 20.19
C ALA A 218 13.60 21.20 20.70
N GLU A 219 13.03 22.14 21.48
CA GLU A 219 13.76 23.29 22.01
C GLU A 219 14.29 23.11 23.45
N ALA A 220 13.93 21.99 24.13
CA ALA A 220 14.23 21.78 25.54
C ALA A 220 15.40 20.80 25.75
N LEU A 221 16.36 21.18 26.63
CA LEU A 221 17.38 20.27 27.14
C LEU A 221 16.78 19.43 28.27
N ARG A 222 16.56 18.14 28.04
CA ARG A 222 15.98 17.21 29.02
C ARG A 222 16.39 15.77 28.76
N GLY A 223 16.10 14.90 29.70
CA GLY A 223 16.23 13.46 29.51
C GLY A 223 15.12 12.89 28.61
N LEU A 224 15.39 11.74 28.02
CA LEU A 224 14.44 11.01 27.19
C LEU A 224 13.55 10.12 28.05
N THR A 225 12.28 10.00 27.70
CA THR A 225 11.43 8.87 28.10
C THR A 225 11.91 7.60 27.39
N PHE A 226 11.47 6.40 27.84
CA PHE A 226 11.88 5.15 27.16
C PHE A 226 11.34 5.07 25.74
N SER A 227 10.14 5.54 25.50
CA SER A 227 9.54 5.62 24.17
C SER A 227 10.32 6.53 23.22
N GLU A 228 10.74 7.71 23.70
CA GLU A 228 11.60 8.63 22.94
C GLU A 228 13.00 8.05 22.69
N ALA A 229 13.53 7.29 23.65
CA ALA A 229 14.81 6.61 23.49
C ALA A 229 14.76 5.51 22.42
N ILE A 230 13.66 4.72 22.37
CA ILE A 230 13.45 3.75 21.27
C ILE A 230 13.33 4.46 19.93
N TYR A 231 12.51 5.49 19.85
CA TYR A 231 12.33 6.29 18.64
C TYR A 231 13.66 6.88 18.14
N PHE A 232 14.45 7.49 19.05
CA PHE A 232 15.76 8.03 18.74
C PHE A 232 16.74 6.96 18.27
N SER A 233 16.80 5.81 18.94
CA SER A 233 17.62 4.67 18.56
C SER A 233 17.25 4.14 17.16
N ILE A 234 15.95 3.95 16.86
CA ILE A 234 15.51 3.54 15.52
C ILE A 234 15.95 4.55 14.46
N GLY A 235 15.78 5.86 14.71
CA GLY A 235 16.19 6.92 13.80
C GLY A 235 17.72 6.98 13.60
N THR A 236 18.49 6.67 14.64
CA THR A 236 19.97 6.69 14.66
C THR A 236 20.55 5.48 13.94
N ILE A 237 20.14 4.26 14.30
CA ILE A 237 20.66 3.02 13.69
C ILE A 237 20.30 2.92 12.20
N SER A 238 19.12 3.44 11.81
CA SER A 238 18.71 3.51 10.41
C SER A 238 19.31 4.67 9.63
N THR A 239 20.12 5.51 10.29
CA THR A 239 20.77 6.72 9.72
C THR A 239 19.78 7.75 9.15
N VAL A 240 18.51 7.73 9.59
CA VAL A 240 17.48 8.70 9.16
C VAL A 240 17.71 10.05 9.82
N GLY A 241 17.88 10.08 11.15
CA GLY A 241 18.21 11.29 11.92
C GLY A 241 17.21 12.43 11.71
N TYR A 242 15.97 12.28 12.18
CA TYR A 242 14.90 13.29 12.00
C TYR A 242 15.27 14.68 12.55
N GLY A 243 16.17 14.75 13.54
CA GLY A 243 16.69 16.01 14.10
C GLY A 243 15.79 16.65 15.17
N ASP A 244 14.69 16.05 15.51
CA ASP A 244 13.79 16.45 16.59
C ASP A 244 14.29 16.05 17.99
N ILE A 245 15.12 15.00 18.05
CA ILE A 245 15.91 14.58 19.20
C ILE A 245 17.38 14.60 18.81
N ILE A 246 18.19 15.40 19.51
CA ILE A 246 19.61 15.59 19.18
C ILE A 246 20.48 15.24 20.38
N PRO A 247 21.57 14.43 20.21
CA PRO A 247 22.53 14.17 21.26
C PRO A 247 23.34 15.45 21.55
N TYR A 248 23.19 15.99 22.76
CA TYR A 248 23.81 17.24 23.17
C TYR A 248 25.16 17.04 23.87
N SER A 249 25.25 16.09 24.79
CA SER A 249 26.50 15.80 25.52
C SER A 249 27.47 14.93 24.69
N ASN A 250 28.77 15.02 25.01
CA ASN A 250 29.79 14.20 24.38
C ASN A 250 29.51 12.69 24.56
N LEU A 251 29.03 12.28 25.75
CA LEU A 251 28.66 10.89 26.01
C LEU A 251 27.55 10.41 25.08
N ALA A 252 26.47 11.18 24.94
CA ALA A 252 25.37 10.83 24.04
C ALA A 252 25.83 10.78 22.57
N ARG A 253 26.70 11.70 22.14
CA ARG A 253 27.26 11.72 20.78
C ARG A 253 28.13 10.49 20.50
N VAL A 254 28.97 10.09 21.43
CA VAL A 254 29.80 8.87 21.30
C VAL A 254 28.90 7.64 21.19
N LEU A 255 27.92 7.50 22.10
CA LEU A 255 26.97 6.37 22.04
C LEU A 255 26.23 6.32 20.70
N SER A 256 25.73 7.45 20.21
CA SER A 256 25.04 7.50 18.91
C SER A 256 25.97 7.14 17.74
N SER A 257 27.25 7.58 17.79
CA SER A 257 28.22 7.21 16.76
C SER A 257 28.52 5.71 16.76
N VAL A 258 28.61 5.09 17.94
CA VAL A 258 28.79 3.64 18.09
C VAL A 258 27.57 2.90 17.58
N GLU A 259 26.37 3.38 17.88
CA GLU A 259 25.12 2.79 17.38
C GLU A 259 25.07 2.81 15.84
N VAL A 260 25.37 3.95 15.22
CA VAL A 260 25.45 4.08 13.75
C VAL A 260 26.44 3.07 13.17
N PHE A 261 27.63 2.93 13.80
CA PHE A 261 28.62 1.94 13.36
C PHE A 261 28.06 0.50 13.39
N PHE A 262 27.42 0.10 14.49
CA PHE A 262 26.77 -1.19 14.57
C PHE A 262 25.63 -1.38 13.57
N GLY A 263 24.85 -0.33 13.32
CA GLY A 263 23.79 -0.34 12.31
C GLY A 263 24.34 -0.59 10.90
N VAL A 264 25.40 0.13 10.53
CA VAL A 264 26.07 -0.06 9.23
C VAL A 264 26.67 -1.46 9.11
N MET A 265 27.34 -1.95 10.16
CA MET A 265 27.89 -3.33 10.19
C MET A 265 26.78 -4.37 10.03
N LEU A 266 25.70 -4.24 10.78
CA LEU A 266 24.55 -5.15 10.69
C LEU A 266 23.95 -5.15 9.28
N LEU A 267 23.83 -3.97 8.64
CA LEU A 267 23.32 -3.87 7.27
C LEU A 267 24.26 -4.57 6.27
N LEU A 268 25.57 -4.35 6.38
CA LEU A 268 26.56 -4.98 5.49
C LEU A 268 26.54 -6.51 5.64
N PHE A 269 26.55 -7.02 6.88
CA PHE A 269 26.47 -8.46 7.14
C PHE A 269 25.14 -9.05 6.69
N GLY A 270 24.02 -8.36 6.97
CA GLY A 270 22.69 -8.80 6.56
C GLY A 270 22.55 -8.91 5.04
N VAL A 271 23.07 -7.92 4.29
CA VAL A 271 23.07 -7.95 2.82
C VAL A 271 23.99 -9.07 2.30
N SER A 272 25.18 -9.25 2.88
CA SER A 272 26.11 -10.31 2.48
C SER A 272 25.49 -11.70 2.65
N GLU A 273 24.87 -11.97 3.80
CA GLU A 273 24.20 -13.24 4.10
C GLU A 273 23.03 -13.49 3.14
N LEU A 274 22.23 -12.46 2.85
CA LEU A 274 21.14 -12.56 1.88
C LEU A 274 21.64 -12.89 0.46
N LEU A 275 22.76 -12.31 0.05
CA LEU A 275 23.37 -12.57 -1.25
C LEU A 275 23.97 -13.99 -1.34
N GLU A 276 24.66 -14.45 -0.29
CA GLU A 276 25.24 -15.78 -0.23
C GLU A 276 24.16 -16.85 -0.24
N TYR A 277 23.13 -16.73 0.59
CA TYR A 277 21.97 -17.60 0.59
C TYR A 277 21.26 -17.67 -0.77
N ALA A 278 21.21 -16.54 -1.48
CA ALA A 278 20.64 -16.48 -2.84
C ALA A 278 21.52 -17.18 -3.89
N ARG A 279 22.88 -17.20 -3.70
CA ARG A 279 23.86 -17.86 -4.60
C ARG A 279 23.86 -19.37 -4.41
N GLU A 280 23.94 -19.86 -3.19
CA GLU A 280 23.95 -21.30 -2.88
C GLU A 280 22.76 -22.03 -3.49
N ARG A 281 21.57 -21.44 -3.42
CA ARG A 281 20.37 -22.01 -4.02
C ARG A 281 20.29 -21.94 -5.55
N ARG A 282 21.15 -21.17 -6.20
CA ARG A 282 21.29 -21.23 -7.66
C ARG A 282 22.12 -22.43 -8.10
N GLN A 283 23.08 -22.86 -7.27
CA GLN A 283 23.95 -24.01 -7.55
C GLN A 283 23.23 -25.33 -7.29
N ASP A 284 22.32 -25.40 -6.33
CA ASP A 284 21.51 -26.59 -6.00
C ASP A 284 20.37 -26.89 -7.00
N ARG A 285 20.25 -26.16 -8.10
CA ARG A 285 19.33 -26.56 -9.16
C ARG A 285 20.00 -27.64 -10.02
N PRO A 286 19.56 -28.93 -9.94
CA PRO A 286 20.05 -29.94 -10.85
C PRO A 286 19.78 -29.49 -12.28
N HIS A 287 20.82 -29.51 -13.13
CA HIS A 287 20.66 -29.39 -14.57
C HIS A 287 19.60 -30.42 -15.01
N LYS A 288 18.39 -29.98 -15.28
CA LYS A 288 17.44 -30.76 -16.06
C LYS A 288 17.89 -30.67 -17.50
N ASN A 289 18.71 -31.69 -17.89
CA ASN A 289 18.85 -32.04 -19.30
C ASN A 289 17.52 -32.59 -19.82
#